data_5ade3fa2914b74b8e59d71fb04803ac6
#
_entry.id   5ade3fa2914b74b8e59d71fb04803ac6
#
_cell.length_a   1.000
_cell.length_b   1.000
_cell.length_c   1.000
_cell.angle_alpha   90.00
_cell.angle_beta   90.00
_cell.angle_gamma   90.00
#
_symmetry.space_group_name_H-M   'P 1'
#
loop_
_entity.id
_entity.type
_entity.pdbx_description
1 polymer ?
#
loop_
_entity_poly.entity_id
_entity_poly.type
_entity_poly.pdbx_seq_one_letter_code
_entity_poly.pdbx_strand_id
1 'polypeptide(L)'
;MKKTLLYSLAVLASVTLASCNGDYDDWANPQTNSQEASAAKYGITFAAGTEAESSLPDDDGIINLVTVNSSDADVTGFTLKDLKVNGEAIKGKINGNSIQVNATELEKILCSQNKSRASVARDINVESKVSANLASGDAVAINTVGQTTGKLTPTPTPTIDEQGYYMLGEVNGNGWNPKEPVWMNKVSDGVYQLKVTTEKDKNYFKFYEGSKWDETGNWDVINTGVMGCEKDGSEDASGTIYYTGDSWGTPQTMVIAGKGTWIVTLDMNNLSYSVGKPILYMKGDANGWDGYDYLSGEDGVKFTGFMYLNQNGFKFTTASDWSGTGYGANFNTAPDAANIVITEPAGYYQVDVDLSEKTYTLTPITSIGIIGSASPNGWDSDVDMTYVPYNKDTKEVNGYWEVKNITLSAGEIKFRANDDWAISWGGELDNLTTKNGGNITVEAGTYDIKLYAWAEGFAKCVLTKK
;
A
#
# COMPACT_ATOMS: atom_id res chain seq x y z
N MET A 1 27.84 -30.89 14.97
CA MET A 1 27.85 -29.60 14.29
C MET A 1 29.11 -29.31 13.46
N LYS A 2 30.35 -29.60 13.91
CA LYS A 2 31.58 -29.33 13.12
C LYS A 2 31.74 -30.19 11.83
N LYS A 3 31.20 -31.39 11.79
CA LYS A 3 31.33 -32.28 10.61
C LYS A 3 30.36 -31.91 9.49
N THR A 4 29.19 -31.38 9.79
CA THR A 4 28.18 -30.95 8.79
C THR A 4 28.61 -29.67 8.07
N LEU A 5 29.31 -28.77 8.77
CA LEU A 5 29.88 -27.56 8.17
C LEU A 5 31.02 -27.86 7.19
N LEU A 6 31.79 -28.90 7.46
CA LEU A 6 32.90 -29.32 6.58
C LEU A 6 32.39 -29.92 5.27
N TYR A 7 31.27 -30.66 5.30
CA TYR A 7 30.67 -31.23 4.10
C TYR A 7 29.94 -30.17 3.24
N SER A 8 29.33 -29.16 3.87
CA SER A 8 28.73 -28.06 3.14
C SER A 8 29.78 -27.17 2.46
N LEU A 9 30.92 -26.96 3.08
CA LEU A 9 32.03 -26.22 2.46
C LEU A 9 32.70 -27.03 1.32
N ALA A 10 32.80 -28.35 1.45
CA ALA A 10 33.35 -29.20 0.40
C ALA A 10 32.44 -29.28 -0.82
N VAL A 11 31.09 -29.27 -0.64
CA VAL A 11 30.11 -29.25 -1.74
C VAL A 11 30.10 -27.88 -2.44
N LEU A 12 30.24 -26.76 -1.67
CA LEU A 12 30.35 -25.44 -2.29
C LEU A 12 31.68 -25.27 -3.07
N ALA A 13 32.79 -25.80 -2.54
CA ALA A 13 34.08 -25.77 -3.24
C ALA A 13 34.08 -26.65 -4.52
N SER A 14 33.33 -27.76 -4.53
CA SER A 14 33.25 -28.62 -5.71
C SER A 14 32.40 -28.01 -6.82
N VAL A 15 31.35 -27.21 -6.48
CA VAL A 15 30.52 -26.51 -7.48
C VAL A 15 31.29 -25.33 -8.10
N THR A 16 32.15 -24.64 -7.34
CA THR A 16 32.97 -23.56 -7.88
C THR A 16 34.15 -24.06 -8.74
N LEU A 17 34.63 -25.28 -8.51
CA LEU A 17 35.68 -25.88 -9.34
C LEU A 17 35.15 -26.53 -10.64
N ALA A 18 33.88 -26.92 -10.67
CA ALA A 18 33.25 -27.42 -11.90
C ALA A 18 32.94 -26.30 -12.93
N SER A 19 33.00 -25.03 -12.50
CA SER A 19 32.85 -23.87 -13.40
C SER A 19 34.12 -23.51 -14.18
N CYS A 20 35.26 -24.16 -13.92
CA CYS A 20 36.54 -23.87 -14.58
C CYS A 20 37.06 -25.00 -15.47
N ASN A 21 36.27 -26.03 -15.75
CA ASN A 21 36.55 -26.96 -16.85
C ASN A 21 36.00 -26.39 -18.15
N GLY A 22 36.56 -25.27 -18.56
CA GLY A 22 36.45 -24.88 -19.98
C GLY A 22 37.11 -25.97 -20.78
N ASP A 23 36.35 -26.64 -21.65
CA ASP A 23 36.83 -27.59 -22.60
C ASP A 23 37.78 -26.82 -23.53
N TYR A 24 39.08 -27.10 -23.44
CA TYR A 24 40.12 -26.45 -24.26
C TYR A 24 40.02 -26.81 -25.76
N ASP A 25 39.08 -27.65 -26.12
CA ASP A 25 38.82 -28.07 -27.51
C ASP A 25 37.82 -27.13 -28.25
N ASP A 26 37.30 -26.09 -27.59
CA ASP A 26 36.35 -25.10 -28.16
C ASP A 26 36.94 -24.21 -29.26
N TRP A 27 38.25 -24.17 -29.43
CA TRP A 27 38.84 -23.39 -30.50
C TRP A 27 38.58 -24.00 -31.90
N ALA A 28 38.25 -25.28 -31.97
CA ALA A 28 37.90 -25.98 -33.20
C ALA A 28 36.38 -25.99 -33.50
N ASN A 29 35.57 -25.76 -32.45
CA ASN A 29 34.12 -25.56 -32.50
C ASN A 29 33.76 -24.41 -31.53
N PRO A 30 33.97 -23.16 -31.92
CA PRO A 30 33.60 -22.05 -31.04
C PRO A 30 32.13 -22.17 -30.70
N GLN A 31 31.83 -22.27 -29.42
CA GLN A 31 30.45 -22.14 -28.96
C GLN A 31 29.93 -20.85 -29.57
N THR A 32 28.87 -20.94 -30.35
CA THR A 32 28.16 -19.78 -30.89
C THR A 32 27.40 -19.15 -29.74
N ASN A 33 28.11 -18.45 -28.82
CA ASN A 33 27.49 -17.44 -27.99
C ASN A 33 26.82 -16.46 -28.95
N SER A 34 25.52 -16.28 -28.78
CA SER A 34 24.75 -15.31 -29.57
C SER A 34 25.57 -14.04 -29.66
N GLN A 35 25.95 -13.60 -30.85
CA GLN A 35 26.73 -12.39 -31.01
C GLN A 35 25.97 -11.25 -30.37
N GLU A 36 26.64 -10.50 -29.50
CA GLU A 36 26.07 -9.30 -28.90
C GLU A 36 26.57 -8.07 -29.67
N ALA A 37 25.67 -7.12 -29.88
CA ALA A 37 25.98 -5.86 -30.51
C ALA A 37 25.17 -4.71 -29.91
N SER A 38 25.72 -3.50 -30.01
CA SER A 38 24.96 -2.30 -29.67
C SER A 38 23.88 -2.01 -30.74
N ALA A 39 22.81 -1.37 -30.35
CA ALA A 39 21.77 -0.92 -31.29
C ALA A 39 22.35 -0.03 -32.40
N ALA A 40 23.34 0.81 -32.09
CA ALA A 40 23.99 1.70 -33.04
C ALA A 40 24.68 0.95 -34.19
N LYS A 41 25.19 -0.28 -33.97
CA LYS A 41 25.86 -1.08 -35.00
C LYS A 41 24.95 -1.37 -36.19
N TYR A 42 23.67 -1.61 -35.92
CA TYR A 42 22.66 -1.94 -36.93
C TYR A 42 21.62 -0.81 -37.12
N GLY A 43 21.92 0.41 -36.67
CA GLY A 43 21.01 1.54 -36.76
C GLY A 43 19.63 1.29 -36.14
N ILE A 44 19.58 0.50 -35.04
CA ILE A 44 18.33 0.12 -34.39
C ILE A 44 17.84 1.27 -33.52
N THR A 45 16.56 1.60 -33.68
CA THR A 45 15.85 2.60 -32.90
C THR A 45 14.60 2.03 -32.27
N PHE A 46 14.24 2.56 -31.08
CA PHE A 46 13.03 2.24 -30.38
C PHE A 46 12.18 3.50 -30.29
N ALA A 47 10.91 3.41 -30.61
CA ALA A 47 9.95 4.50 -30.53
C ALA A 47 8.66 4.00 -29.85
N ALA A 48 7.88 4.92 -29.27
CA ALA A 48 6.55 4.61 -28.81
C ALA A 48 5.71 4.01 -29.96
N GLY A 49 4.98 2.95 -29.65
CA GLY A 49 4.07 2.33 -30.61
C GLY A 49 2.85 3.22 -30.89
N THR A 50 2.08 2.85 -31.89
CA THR A 50 0.91 3.63 -32.34
C THR A 50 -0.18 3.75 -31.29
N GLU A 51 -0.21 2.85 -30.30
CA GLU A 51 -1.21 2.80 -29.24
C GLU A 51 -0.62 3.05 -27.85
N ALA A 52 0.66 3.49 -27.78
CA ALA A 52 1.29 3.83 -26.50
C ALA A 52 0.67 5.08 -25.83
N GLU A 53 -0.16 5.82 -26.55
CA GLU A 53 -0.96 6.94 -26.04
C GLU A 53 -2.43 6.74 -26.44
N SER A 54 -3.15 5.88 -25.70
CA SER A 54 -4.54 5.54 -26.02
C SER A 54 -5.36 5.15 -24.78
N SER A 55 -6.68 5.02 -24.95
CA SER A 55 -7.51 4.26 -24.02
C SER A 55 -7.39 2.78 -24.34
N LEU A 56 -7.29 1.96 -23.29
CA LEU A 56 -7.28 0.52 -23.45
C LEU A 56 -8.67 0.02 -23.90
N PRO A 57 -8.75 -1.00 -24.77
CA PRO A 57 -10.03 -1.58 -25.18
C PRO A 57 -10.67 -2.39 -24.03
N ASP A 58 -11.98 -2.54 -24.08
CA ASP A 58 -12.79 -3.27 -23.09
C ASP A 58 -12.62 -4.81 -23.18
N ASP A 59 -11.81 -5.28 -24.08
CA ASP A 59 -11.57 -6.70 -24.33
C ASP A 59 -10.08 -7.04 -24.29
N ASP A 60 -9.77 -8.34 -24.51
CA ASP A 60 -8.41 -8.87 -24.63
C ASP A 60 -7.70 -8.39 -25.91
N GLY A 61 -7.91 -7.13 -26.30
CA GLY A 61 -7.28 -6.53 -27.46
C GLY A 61 -5.75 -6.52 -27.39
N ILE A 62 -5.16 -6.27 -28.54
CA ILE A 62 -3.70 -6.19 -28.68
C ILE A 62 -3.29 -4.72 -28.80
N ILE A 63 -2.32 -4.30 -28.00
CA ILE A 63 -1.75 -2.96 -27.99
C ILE A 63 -0.38 -2.97 -28.65
N ASN A 64 -0.17 -2.11 -29.66
CA ASN A 64 1.13 -1.85 -30.29
C ASN A 64 1.91 -0.86 -29.41
N LEU A 65 2.74 -1.41 -28.49
CA LEU A 65 3.33 -0.64 -27.40
C LEU A 65 4.65 0.02 -27.77
N VAL A 66 5.49 -0.67 -28.59
CA VAL A 66 6.80 -0.16 -29.03
C VAL A 66 6.98 -0.48 -30.51
N THR A 67 7.60 0.44 -31.24
CA THR A 67 8.06 0.21 -32.60
C THR A 67 9.58 0.10 -32.60
N VAL A 68 10.11 -0.98 -33.21
CA VAL A 68 11.55 -1.21 -33.36
C VAL A 68 11.89 -1.12 -34.84
N ASN A 69 12.80 -0.25 -35.21
CA ASN A 69 13.24 -0.09 -36.60
C ASN A 69 14.76 -0.28 -36.73
N SER A 70 15.21 -0.62 -37.90
CA SER A 70 16.63 -0.63 -38.29
C SER A 70 16.82 0.14 -39.59
N SER A 71 17.92 0.89 -39.70
CA SER A 71 18.39 1.48 -40.94
C SER A 71 19.36 0.58 -41.69
N ASP A 72 19.75 -0.57 -41.15
CA ASP A 72 20.65 -1.53 -41.75
C ASP A 72 19.84 -2.53 -42.63
N ALA A 73 20.20 -2.63 -43.89
CA ALA A 73 19.51 -3.50 -44.86
C ALA A 73 19.70 -5.01 -44.57
N ASP A 74 20.72 -5.38 -43.80
CA ASP A 74 20.94 -6.75 -43.39
C ASP A 74 20.01 -7.23 -42.30
N VAL A 75 19.32 -6.30 -41.59
CA VAL A 75 18.33 -6.64 -40.55
C VAL A 75 16.98 -6.91 -41.23
N THR A 76 16.54 -8.17 -41.18
CA THR A 76 15.29 -8.63 -41.77
C THR A 76 14.11 -8.67 -40.82
N GLY A 77 14.36 -8.45 -39.48
CA GLY A 77 13.34 -8.45 -38.44
C GLY A 77 13.93 -8.54 -37.06
N PHE A 78 13.04 -8.70 -36.06
CA PHE A 78 13.42 -8.74 -34.66
C PHE A 78 12.76 -9.89 -33.92
N THR A 79 13.42 -10.35 -32.85
CA THR A 79 12.87 -11.30 -31.87
C THR A 79 12.88 -10.68 -30.50
N LEU A 80 11.73 -10.61 -29.82
CA LEU A 80 11.60 -10.09 -28.45
C LEU A 80 12.30 -11.04 -27.47
N LYS A 81 13.11 -10.48 -26.57
CA LYS A 81 13.83 -11.22 -25.52
C LYS A 81 13.31 -10.88 -24.12
N ASP A 82 12.99 -9.62 -23.88
CA ASP A 82 12.47 -9.15 -22.60
C ASP A 82 11.61 -7.90 -22.82
N LEU A 83 10.58 -7.76 -22.01
CA LEU A 83 9.69 -6.61 -22.02
C LEU A 83 9.22 -6.31 -20.60
N LYS A 84 9.32 -5.04 -20.20
CA LYS A 84 8.82 -4.56 -18.92
C LYS A 84 8.03 -3.27 -19.12
N VAL A 85 6.98 -3.12 -18.31
CA VAL A 85 6.21 -1.89 -18.20
C VAL A 85 6.25 -1.45 -16.74
N ASN A 86 6.72 -0.23 -16.49
CA ASN A 86 6.93 0.32 -15.15
C ASN A 86 7.73 -0.62 -14.22
N GLY A 87 8.72 -1.34 -14.79
CA GLY A 87 9.55 -2.30 -14.08
C GLY A 87 8.97 -3.73 -13.98
N GLU A 88 7.69 -3.94 -14.24
CA GLU A 88 7.03 -5.25 -14.20
C GLU A 88 7.16 -5.97 -15.54
N ALA A 89 7.51 -7.25 -15.49
CA ALA A 89 7.63 -8.08 -16.69
C ALA A 89 6.24 -8.37 -17.28
N ILE A 90 6.12 -8.23 -18.61
CA ILE A 90 4.89 -8.54 -19.35
C ILE A 90 5.21 -9.40 -20.55
N LYS A 91 4.29 -10.30 -20.89
CA LYS A 91 4.42 -11.11 -22.10
C LYS A 91 4.10 -10.27 -23.34
N GLY A 92 5.00 -10.29 -24.30
CA GLY A 92 4.80 -9.61 -25.59
C GLY A 92 5.20 -10.49 -26.76
N LYS A 93 4.82 -10.06 -27.95
CA LYS A 93 5.27 -10.64 -29.23
C LYS A 93 5.65 -9.53 -30.19
N ILE A 94 6.52 -9.83 -31.13
CA ILE A 94 6.79 -8.93 -32.27
C ILE A 94 5.93 -9.36 -33.46
N ASN A 95 5.27 -8.38 -34.06
CA ASN A 95 4.56 -8.52 -35.32
C ASN A 95 5.06 -7.43 -36.27
N GLY A 96 5.79 -7.85 -37.34
CA GLY A 96 6.57 -6.89 -38.12
C GLY A 96 7.61 -6.16 -37.25
N ASN A 97 7.46 -4.85 -37.13
CA ASN A 97 8.30 -3.99 -36.30
C ASN A 97 7.66 -3.59 -34.96
N SER A 98 6.44 -4.06 -34.69
CA SER A 98 5.69 -3.68 -33.49
C SER A 98 5.82 -4.72 -32.40
N ILE A 99 6.21 -4.31 -31.19
CA ILE A 99 6.08 -5.10 -29.98
C ILE A 99 4.65 -4.92 -29.48
N GLN A 100 3.95 -6.05 -29.40
CA GLN A 100 2.54 -6.14 -29.06
C GLN A 100 2.37 -6.82 -27.71
N VAL A 101 1.41 -6.33 -26.92
CA VAL A 101 1.01 -6.88 -25.62
C VAL A 101 -0.50 -7.05 -25.57
N ASN A 102 -0.97 -7.91 -24.65
CA ASN A 102 -2.39 -8.03 -24.34
C ASN A 102 -2.85 -6.84 -23.50
N ALA A 103 -3.99 -6.24 -23.85
CA ALA A 103 -4.53 -5.04 -23.18
C ALA A 103 -4.88 -5.31 -21.72
N THR A 104 -5.55 -6.44 -21.42
CA THR A 104 -5.95 -6.80 -20.05
C THR A 104 -4.72 -7.03 -19.16
N GLU A 105 -3.67 -7.71 -19.64
CA GLU A 105 -2.43 -7.89 -18.86
C GLU A 105 -1.75 -6.56 -18.58
N LEU A 106 -1.73 -5.67 -19.58
CA LEU A 106 -1.16 -4.32 -19.45
C LEU A 106 -1.95 -3.48 -18.46
N GLU A 107 -3.28 -3.51 -18.52
CA GLU A 107 -4.17 -2.80 -17.61
C GLU A 107 -3.97 -3.26 -16.16
N LYS A 108 -3.84 -4.57 -15.92
CA LYS A 108 -3.57 -5.12 -14.59
C LYS A 108 -2.30 -4.53 -13.97
N ILE A 109 -1.22 -4.44 -14.73
CA ILE A 109 0.03 -3.83 -14.25
C ILE A 109 -0.20 -2.37 -13.85
N LEU A 110 -0.82 -1.58 -14.73
CA LEU A 110 -1.06 -0.17 -14.50
C LEU A 110 -1.96 0.10 -13.29
N CYS A 111 -3.00 -0.71 -13.11
CA CYS A 111 -3.98 -0.51 -12.05
C CYS A 111 -3.52 -1.05 -10.70
N SER A 112 -2.80 -2.17 -10.68
CA SER A 112 -2.30 -2.78 -9.43
C SER A 112 -1.30 -1.88 -8.71
N GLN A 113 -0.41 -1.22 -9.45
CA GLN A 113 0.58 -0.30 -8.88
C GLN A 113 -0.06 0.91 -8.19
N ASN A 114 -1.25 1.33 -8.64
CA ASN A 114 -2.00 2.44 -8.06
C ASN A 114 -3.15 1.99 -7.15
N LYS A 115 -3.36 0.67 -7.00
CA LYS A 115 -4.51 0.08 -6.28
C LYS A 115 -5.85 0.71 -6.71
N SER A 116 -5.98 1.03 -7.99
CA SER A 116 -7.12 1.73 -8.55
C SER A 116 -7.31 1.33 -10.00
N ARG A 117 -8.55 1.10 -10.40
CA ARG A 117 -8.97 0.85 -11.80
C ARG A 117 -9.68 2.06 -12.41
N ALA A 118 -9.58 3.24 -11.76
CA ALA A 118 -10.17 4.47 -12.30
C ALA A 118 -9.68 4.73 -13.73
N SER A 119 -10.60 5.10 -14.61
CA SER A 119 -10.34 5.43 -16.01
C SER A 119 -9.69 6.81 -16.14
N VAL A 120 -8.46 6.92 -15.61
CA VAL A 120 -7.62 8.12 -15.69
C VAL A 120 -6.32 7.81 -16.38
N ALA A 121 -5.83 8.72 -17.21
CA ALA A 121 -4.60 8.54 -17.96
C ALA A 121 -3.38 8.39 -17.04
N ARG A 122 -2.54 7.38 -17.29
CA ARG A 122 -1.37 7.00 -16.50
C ARG A 122 -0.14 6.95 -17.37
N ASP A 123 0.94 7.55 -16.90
CA ASP A 123 2.22 7.49 -17.59
C ASP A 123 2.81 6.07 -17.50
N ILE A 124 3.43 5.62 -18.59
CA ILE A 124 4.13 4.34 -18.67
C ILE A 124 5.58 4.54 -19.10
N ASN A 125 6.45 3.70 -18.54
CA ASN A 125 7.82 3.52 -18.97
C ASN A 125 7.97 2.08 -19.48
N VAL A 126 8.43 1.91 -20.72
CA VAL A 126 8.58 0.61 -21.35
C VAL A 126 10.04 0.33 -21.61
N GLU A 127 10.51 -0.80 -21.11
CA GLU A 127 11.84 -1.33 -21.38
C GLU A 127 11.73 -2.58 -22.24
N SER A 128 12.45 -2.62 -23.36
CA SER A 128 12.44 -3.78 -24.27
C SER A 128 13.85 -4.22 -24.65
N LYS A 129 14.05 -5.54 -24.76
CA LYS A 129 15.26 -6.14 -25.31
C LYS A 129 14.89 -7.01 -26.49
N VAL A 130 15.67 -6.89 -27.57
CA VAL A 130 15.44 -7.65 -28.79
C VAL A 130 16.74 -8.30 -29.30
N SER A 131 16.60 -9.31 -30.17
CA SER A 131 17.65 -9.71 -31.10
C SER A 131 17.30 -9.24 -32.51
N ALA A 132 18.28 -8.82 -33.26
CA ALA A 132 18.15 -8.56 -34.69
C ALA A 132 18.33 -9.89 -35.48
N ASN A 133 17.41 -10.17 -36.40
CA ASN A 133 17.50 -11.30 -37.32
C ASN A 133 18.13 -10.78 -38.62
N LEU A 134 19.22 -11.40 -39.04
CA LEU A 134 19.99 -10.98 -40.23
C LEU A 134 19.62 -11.76 -41.47
N ALA A 135 19.88 -11.20 -42.64
CA ALA A 135 19.71 -11.86 -43.92
C ALA A 135 20.56 -13.13 -44.07
N SER A 136 21.68 -13.24 -43.35
CA SER A 136 22.48 -14.48 -43.24
C SER A 136 21.77 -15.65 -42.55
N GLY A 137 20.67 -15.39 -41.85
CA GLY A 137 19.97 -16.33 -40.97
C GLY A 137 20.43 -16.28 -39.50
N ASP A 138 21.44 -15.49 -39.18
CA ASP A 138 21.93 -15.31 -37.80
C ASP A 138 21.00 -14.41 -36.98
N ALA A 139 20.97 -14.64 -35.65
CA ALA A 139 20.32 -13.76 -34.70
C ALA A 139 21.36 -13.13 -33.79
N VAL A 140 21.39 -11.79 -33.73
CA VAL A 140 22.33 -11.01 -32.93
C VAL A 140 21.59 -10.40 -31.75
N ALA A 141 22.01 -10.70 -30.52
CA ALA A 141 21.44 -10.08 -29.33
C ALA A 141 21.82 -8.61 -29.24
N ILE A 142 20.83 -7.73 -29.06
CA ILE A 142 21.06 -6.31 -28.90
C ILE A 142 21.20 -6.01 -27.39
N ASN A 143 22.40 -5.60 -26.99
CA ASN A 143 22.72 -5.30 -25.59
C ASN A 143 22.16 -3.95 -25.10
N THR A 144 21.70 -3.09 -26.02
CA THR A 144 21.02 -1.85 -25.70
C THR A 144 19.58 -2.13 -25.30
N VAL A 145 19.17 -1.65 -24.13
CA VAL A 145 17.78 -1.67 -23.71
C VAL A 145 17.03 -0.53 -24.38
N GLY A 146 16.02 -0.86 -25.17
CA GLY A 146 15.10 0.12 -25.73
C GLY A 146 14.23 0.70 -24.64
N GLN A 147 14.20 2.01 -24.49
CA GLN A 147 13.35 2.72 -23.55
C GLN A 147 12.40 3.63 -24.29
N THR A 148 11.11 3.51 -24.01
CA THR A 148 10.05 4.37 -24.54
C THR A 148 9.09 4.75 -23.43
N THR A 149 8.36 5.84 -23.63
CA THR A 149 7.32 6.31 -22.73
C THR A 149 6.00 6.41 -23.46
N GLY A 150 4.91 6.40 -22.72
CA GLY A 150 3.57 6.59 -23.26
C GLY A 150 2.60 6.98 -22.15
N LYS A 151 1.32 7.04 -22.51
CA LYS A 151 0.24 7.37 -21.59
C LYS A 151 -0.99 6.57 -21.94
N LEU A 152 -1.43 5.72 -21.04
CA LEU A 152 -2.57 4.83 -21.27
C LEU A 152 -3.68 5.12 -20.26
N THR A 153 -4.92 5.06 -20.75
CA THR A 153 -6.12 5.20 -19.91
C THR A 153 -6.77 3.82 -19.76
N PRO A 154 -6.93 3.31 -18.53
CA PRO A 154 -7.67 2.08 -18.28
C PRO A 154 -9.10 2.12 -18.80
N THR A 155 -9.71 0.95 -18.99
CA THR A 155 -11.12 0.81 -19.39
C THR A 155 -12.06 1.50 -18.40
N PRO A 156 -13.23 1.99 -18.83
CA PRO A 156 -14.23 2.56 -17.93
C PRO A 156 -14.66 1.56 -16.84
N THR A 157 -14.86 2.04 -15.62
CA THR A 157 -15.41 1.23 -14.52
C THR A 157 -16.88 0.91 -14.79
N PRO A 158 -17.43 -0.21 -14.24
CA PRO A 158 -18.85 -0.51 -14.31
C PRO A 158 -19.70 0.64 -13.75
N THR A 159 -20.93 0.75 -14.24
CA THR A 159 -21.91 1.72 -13.71
C THR A 159 -22.18 1.44 -12.23
N ILE A 160 -22.17 2.50 -11.42
CA ILE A 160 -22.51 2.40 -10.00
C ILE A 160 -23.97 1.97 -9.85
N ASP A 161 -24.21 0.94 -9.03
CA ASP A 161 -25.56 0.45 -8.76
C ASP A 161 -26.35 1.48 -7.95
N GLU A 162 -27.50 1.91 -8.48
CA GLU A 162 -28.38 2.90 -7.84
C GLU A 162 -28.98 2.39 -6.53
N GLN A 163 -29.15 1.06 -6.38
CA GLN A 163 -29.63 0.43 -5.15
C GLN A 163 -28.51 0.26 -4.11
N GLY A 164 -27.28 0.61 -4.45
CA GLY A 164 -26.12 0.50 -3.56
C GLY A 164 -25.55 -0.91 -3.51
N TYR A 165 -24.85 -1.22 -2.42
CA TYR A 165 -24.10 -2.45 -2.27
C TYR A 165 -24.30 -3.05 -0.88
N TYR A 166 -24.14 -4.36 -0.79
CA TYR A 166 -24.21 -5.09 0.49
C TYR A 166 -23.09 -6.14 0.59
N MET A 167 -22.89 -6.63 1.80
CA MET A 167 -21.94 -7.70 2.10
C MET A 167 -22.68 -8.94 2.54
N LEU A 168 -22.17 -10.11 2.13
CA LEU A 168 -22.46 -11.41 2.73
C LEU A 168 -21.15 -12.03 3.20
N GLY A 169 -21.22 -12.76 4.31
CA GLY A 169 -20.04 -13.41 4.85
C GLY A 169 -20.07 -13.55 6.37
N GLU A 170 -18.91 -13.81 6.93
CA GLU A 170 -18.70 -13.98 8.38
C GLU A 170 -18.50 -12.63 9.06
N VAL A 171 -19.42 -11.70 8.79
CA VAL A 171 -19.43 -10.32 9.28
C VAL A 171 -20.80 -10.01 9.91
N ASN A 172 -20.81 -9.30 11.03
CA ASN A 172 -22.02 -8.89 11.76
C ASN A 172 -22.99 -10.07 12.06
N GLY A 173 -22.45 -11.29 12.24
CA GLY A 173 -23.26 -12.49 12.48
C GLY A 173 -24.05 -13.00 11.27
N ASN A 174 -23.87 -12.43 10.06
CA ASN A 174 -24.64 -12.78 8.86
C ASN A 174 -24.51 -14.26 8.45
N GLY A 175 -23.29 -14.85 8.53
CA GLY A 175 -23.05 -16.26 8.23
C GLY A 175 -23.42 -16.68 6.81
N TRP A 176 -23.25 -15.80 5.83
CA TRP A 176 -23.61 -15.99 4.42
C TRP A 176 -25.13 -16.14 4.18
N ASN A 177 -25.96 -15.56 5.05
CA ASN A 177 -27.41 -15.59 4.87
C ASN A 177 -27.85 -14.57 3.82
N PRO A 178 -28.26 -14.99 2.61
CA PRO A 178 -28.60 -14.05 1.52
C PRO A 178 -29.93 -13.32 1.76
N LYS A 179 -30.76 -13.78 2.70
CA LYS A 179 -32.05 -13.14 3.03
C LYS A 179 -31.89 -11.96 4.00
N GLU A 180 -30.75 -11.86 4.66
CA GLU A 180 -30.44 -10.82 5.63
C GLU A 180 -29.14 -10.10 5.25
N PRO A 181 -29.10 -9.42 4.09
CA PRO A 181 -27.89 -8.76 3.61
C PRO A 181 -27.46 -7.65 4.56
N VAL A 182 -26.14 -7.47 4.68
CA VAL A 182 -25.58 -6.37 5.48
C VAL A 182 -25.30 -5.21 4.56
N TRP A 183 -26.24 -4.25 4.49
CA TRP A 183 -26.18 -3.12 3.59
C TRP A 183 -25.07 -2.15 3.97
N MET A 184 -24.34 -1.68 2.96
CA MET A 184 -23.31 -0.64 3.11
C MET A 184 -23.93 0.75 3.08
N ASN A 185 -23.32 1.69 3.79
CA ASN A 185 -23.76 3.09 3.80
C ASN A 185 -22.99 3.86 2.70
N LYS A 186 -23.70 4.57 1.85
CA LYS A 186 -23.10 5.50 0.91
C LYS A 186 -22.52 6.69 1.70
N VAL A 187 -21.21 6.90 1.62
CA VAL A 187 -20.51 8.00 2.33
C VAL A 187 -20.17 9.16 1.38
N SER A 188 -19.97 8.87 0.11
CA SER A 188 -19.85 9.85 -0.98
C SER A 188 -20.25 9.20 -2.29
N ASP A 189 -20.23 9.94 -3.39
CA ASP A 189 -20.55 9.38 -4.70
C ASP A 189 -19.59 8.24 -5.05
N GLY A 190 -20.16 7.05 -5.31
CA GLY A 190 -19.41 5.84 -5.64
C GLY A 190 -18.64 5.20 -4.48
N VAL A 191 -18.67 5.76 -3.27
CA VAL A 191 -17.97 5.21 -2.12
C VAL A 191 -18.93 4.76 -1.03
N TYR A 192 -18.77 3.52 -0.60
CA TYR A 192 -19.62 2.86 0.38
C TYR A 192 -18.78 2.33 1.54
N GLN A 193 -19.29 2.47 2.76
CA GLN A 193 -18.63 1.97 3.97
C GLN A 193 -19.57 1.17 4.83
N LEU A 194 -19.01 0.19 5.53
CA LEU A 194 -19.70 -0.58 6.53
C LEU A 194 -18.79 -0.80 7.74
N LYS A 195 -19.32 -0.50 8.94
CA LYS A 195 -18.72 -0.94 10.19
C LYS A 195 -19.12 -2.40 10.41
N VAL A 196 -18.14 -3.29 10.45
CA VAL A 196 -18.36 -4.73 10.64
C VAL A 196 -17.74 -5.20 11.94
N THR A 197 -18.38 -6.21 12.55
CA THR A 197 -17.85 -6.96 13.69
C THR A 197 -17.55 -8.38 13.25
N THR A 198 -16.37 -8.86 13.65
CA THR A 198 -15.88 -10.21 13.35
C THR A 198 -15.60 -10.98 14.62
N GLU A 199 -15.87 -12.29 14.61
CA GLU A 199 -15.78 -13.16 15.80
C GLU A 199 -14.73 -14.26 15.65
N LYS A 200 -14.17 -14.46 14.45
CA LYS A 200 -13.20 -15.51 14.14
C LYS A 200 -11.84 -14.92 13.84
N ASP A 201 -10.80 -15.73 13.80
CA ASP A 201 -9.46 -15.33 13.38
C ASP A 201 -9.38 -15.07 11.86
N LYS A 202 -10.25 -15.73 11.07
CA LYS A 202 -10.46 -15.47 9.65
C LYS A 202 -11.95 -15.35 9.37
N ASN A 203 -12.35 -14.25 8.78
CA ASN A 203 -13.75 -13.93 8.51
C ASN A 203 -13.90 -13.63 7.02
N TYR A 204 -14.50 -14.54 6.29
CA TYR A 204 -14.66 -14.50 4.84
C TYR A 204 -15.86 -13.63 4.46
N PHE A 205 -15.72 -12.84 3.39
CA PHE A 205 -16.79 -12.00 2.88
C PHE A 205 -16.66 -11.70 1.38
N LYS A 206 -17.75 -11.24 0.77
CA LYS A 206 -17.83 -10.68 -0.57
C LYS A 206 -18.77 -9.48 -0.59
N PHE A 207 -18.62 -8.64 -1.60
CA PHE A 207 -19.59 -7.58 -1.90
C PHE A 207 -20.57 -8.04 -2.98
N TYR A 208 -21.75 -7.40 -3.00
CA TYR A 208 -22.81 -7.69 -3.95
C TYR A 208 -23.52 -6.41 -4.34
N GLU A 209 -23.98 -6.34 -5.62
CA GLU A 209 -24.81 -5.26 -6.13
C GLU A 209 -26.21 -5.31 -5.53
N GLY A 210 -26.72 -4.16 -5.09
CA GLY A 210 -28.05 -4.07 -4.49
C GLY A 210 -29.18 -4.45 -5.45
N SER A 211 -29.06 -4.11 -6.76
CA SER A 211 -30.02 -4.48 -7.80
C SER A 211 -30.12 -5.99 -8.03
N LYS A 212 -29.18 -6.77 -7.53
CA LYS A 212 -29.16 -8.23 -7.64
C LYS A 212 -29.58 -8.93 -6.34
N TRP A 213 -29.96 -8.16 -5.31
CA TRP A 213 -30.52 -8.76 -4.12
C TRP A 213 -31.86 -9.42 -4.42
N ASP A 214 -32.06 -10.62 -3.93
CA ASP A 214 -33.28 -11.40 -4.04
C ASP A 214 -33.80 -11.78 -2.65
N GLU A 215 -34.98 -11.32 -2.27
CA GLU A 215 -35.60 -11.58 -0.95
C GLU A 215 -35.85 -13.06 -0.68
N THR A 216 -35.95 -13.88 -1.73
CA THR A 216 -36.10 -15.34 -1.60
C THR A 216 -34.78 -16.04 -1.28
N GLY A 217 -33.67 -15.33 -1.44
CA GLY A 217 -32.32 -15.86 -1.26
C GLY A 217 -31.83 -16.70 -2.44
N ASN A 218 -32.32 -16.42 -3.65
CA ASN A 218 -31.93 -17.14 -4.86
C ASN A 218 -30.49 -16.78 -5.28
N TRP A 219 -29.56 -17.71 -5.02
CA TRP A 219 -28.15 -17.55 -5.36
C TRP A 219 -27.87 -17.40 -6.86
N ASP A 220 -28.73 -17.94 -7.74
CA ASP A 220 -28.55 -17.77 -9.19
C ASP A 220 -28.73 -16.30 -9.64
N VAL A 221 -29.56 -15.55 -8.92
CA VAL A 221 -29.72 -14.10 -9.13
C VAL A 221 -28.60 -13.33 -8.44
N ILE A 222 -28.40 -13.57 -7.15
CA ILE A 222 -27.44 -12.86 -6.30
C ILE A 222 -26.01 -12.95 -6.85
N ASN A 223 -25.60 -14.11 -7.33
CA ASN A 223 -24.25 -14.32 -7.89
C ASN A 223 -24.01 -13.58 -9.22
N THR A 224 -25.05 -13.04 -9.86
CA THR A 224 -24.85 -12.20 -11.07
C THR A 224 -24.27 -10.82 -10.75
N GLY A 225 -24.31 -10.38 -9.46
CA GLY A 225 -23.75 -9.10 -9.01
C GLY A 225 -22.67 -9.25 -7.96
N VAL A 226 -21.96 -10.40 -7.93
CA VAL A 226 -20.89 -10.62 -6.95
C VAL A 226 -19.62 -9.84 -7.29
N MET A 227 -18.98 -9.30 -6.26
CA MET A 227 -17.68 -8.63 -6.33
C MET A 227 -16.75 -9.17 -5.23
N GLY A 228 -15.46 -9.20 -5.55
CA GLY A 228 -14.43 -9.73 -4.65
C GLY A 228 -13.03 -9.29 -5.06
N CYS A 229 -12.03 -10.01 -4.60
CA CYS A 229 -10.63 -9.77 -4.92
C CYS A 229 -10.11 -10.76 -5.99
N GLU A 230 -8.83 -10.62 -6.35
CA GLU A 230 -8.16 -11.51 -7.31
C GLU A 230 -7.93 -12.93 -6.77
N LYS A 231 -7.48 -13.02 -5.51
CA LYS A 231 -7.00 -14.27 -4.91
C LYS A 231 -7.91 -14.71 -3.78
N ASP A 232 -8.40 -15.94 -3.87
CA ASP A 232 -9.27 -16.50 -2.83
C ASP A 232 -8.58 -16.54 -1.47
N GLY A 233 -9.30 -16.06 -0.46
CA GLY A 233 -8.81 -15.97 0.90
C GLY A 233 -7.75 -14.87 1.14
N SER A 234 -7.68 -13.84 0.28
CA SER A 234 -6.77 -12.71 0.51
C SER A 234 -7.06 -12.00 1.82
N GLU A 235 -6.00 -11.79 2.62
CA GLU A 235 -6.00 -11.00 3.85
C GLU A 235 -5.46 -9.56 3.62
N ASP A 236 -5.32 -9.15 2.36
CA ASP A 236 -4.83 -7.82 2.03
C ASP A 236 -5.77 -6.74 2.56
N ALA A 237 -5.21 -5.78 3.27
CA ALA A 237 -5.97 -4.65 3.84
C ALA A 237 -6.57 -3.72 2.77
N SER A 238 -6.15 -3.82 1.53
CA SER A 238 -6.70 -3.09 0.39
C SER A 238 -6.30 -3.75 -0.92
N GLY A 239 -7.14 -3.60 -1.94
CA GLY A 239 -6.87 -4.15 -3.27
C GLY A 239 -7.87 -3.68 -4.30
N THR A 240 -7.70 -4.20 -5.52
CA THR A 240 -8.65 -3.95 -6.62
C THR A 240 -9.84 -4.89 -6.54
N ILE A 241 -11.00 -4.42 -6.99
CA ILE A 241 -12.23 -5.20 -7.09
C ILE A 241 -12.29 -5.90 -8.44
N TYR A 242 -12.67 -7.17 -8.39
CA TYR A 242 -13.11 -8.02 -9.49
C TYR A 242 -14.61 -8.21 -9.38
N TYR A 243 -15.33 -8.29 -10.49
CA TYR A 243 -16.79 -8.39 -10.52
C TYR A 243 -17.26 -9.47 -11.51
N THR A 244 -18.53 -9.86 -11.44
CA THR A 244 -19.11 -10.86 -12.35
C THR A 244 -19.07 -10.33 -13.79
N GLY A 245 -18.46 -11.09 -14.70
CA GLY A 245 -18.27 -10.67 -16.10
C GLY A 245 -17.01 -9.83 -16.36
N ASP A 246 -16.18 -9.62 -15.34
CA ASP A 246 -14.91 -8.90 -15.47
C ASP A 246 -13.92 -9.66 -16.37
N SER A 247 -13.33 -8.95 -17.34
CA SER A 247 -12.26 -9.49 -18.20
C SER A 247 -10.99 -9.87 -17.42
N TRP A 248 -10.80 -9.33 -16.20
CA TRP A 248 -9.66 -9.64 -15.35
C TRP A 248 -9.75 -11.02 -14.70
N GLY A 249 -10.93 -11.56 -14.51
CA GLY A 249 -11.17 -12.88 -13.92
C GLY A 249 -12.39 -12.92 -13.01
N THR A 250 -12.56 -14.03 -12.31
CA THR A 250 -13.68 -14.24 -11.38
C THR A 250 -13.42 -13.61 -10.01
N PRO A 251 -14.41 -12.94 -9.42
CA PRO A 251 -14.29 -12.36 -8.08
C PRO A 251 -14.11 -13.44 -7.01
N GLN A 252 -13.00 -13.39 -6.28
CA GLN A 252 -12.65 -14.31 -5.21
C GLN A 252 -13.02 -13.76 -3.84
N THR A 253 -12.96 -14.61 -2.81
CA THR A 253 -13.36 -14.26 -1.44
C THR A 253 -12.25 -13.49 -0.72
N MET A 254 -12.61 -12.41 -0.05
CA MET A 254 -11.73 -11.63 0.83
C MET A 254 -11.83 -12.13 2.28
N VAL A 255 -10.79 -11.84 3.07
CA VAL A 255 -10.72 -12.21 4.48
C VAL A 255 -10.39 -10.99 5.34
N ILE A 256 -11.15 -10.81 6.41
CA ILE A 256 -10.74 -9.97 7.53
C ILE A 256 -10.02 -10.85 8.54
N ALA A 257 -8.72 -10.60 8.73
CA ALA A 257 -7.89 -11.31 9.70
C ALA A 257 -8.10 -10.73 11.11
N GLY A 258 -8.55 -11.60 12.02
CA GLY A 258 -8.75 -11.27 13.44
C GLY A 258 -10.18 -10.89 13.81
N LYS A 259 -10.38 -10.83 15.13
CA LYS A 259 -11.65 -10.47 15.79
C LYS A 259 -11.72 -8.96 16.04
N GLY A 260 -12.93 -8.46 16.17
CA GLY A 260 -13.19 -7.07 16.58
C GLY A 260 -13.95 -6.26 15.54
N THR A 261 -13.86 -4.96 15.67
CA THR A 261 -14.54 -4.02 14.78
C THR A 261 -13.60 -3.52 13.69
N TRP A 262 -14.14 -3.40 12.48
CA TRP A 262 -13.43 -2.96 11.28
C TRP A 262 -14.30 -2.01 10.48
N ILE A 263 -13.66 -1.16 9.69
CA ILE A 263 -14.32 -0.39 8.63
C ILE A 263 -13.94 -1.03 7.30
N VAL A 264 -14.95 -1.46 6.57
CA VAL A 264 -14.81 -1.98 5.20
C VAL A 264 -15.31 -0.90 4.24
N THR A 265 -14.46 -0.52 3.30
CA THR A 265 -14.80 0.47 2.27
C THR A 265 -14.80 -0.20 0.90
N LEU A 266 -15.83 0.07 0.11
CA LEU A 266 -15.92 -0.25 -1.30
C LEU A 266 -15.94 1.09 -2.07
N ASP A 267 -14.96 1.30 -2.93
CA ASP A 267 -14.85 2.48 -3.80
C ASP A 267 -15.05 2.05 -5.26
N MET A 268 -16.23 2.30 -5.77
CA MET A 268 -16.62 1.95 -7.14
C MET A 268 -16.00 2.89 -8.19
N ASN A 269 -15.60 4.10 -7.80
CA ASN A 269 -14.91 5.02 -8.71
C ASN A 269 -13.52 4.51 -9.08
N ASN A 270 -12.88 3.82 -8.14
CA ASN A 270 -11.54 3.24 -8.28
C ASN A 270 -11.58 1.73 -8.49
N LEU A 271 -12.74 1.07 -8.40
CA LEU A 271 -12.88 -0.39 -8.28
C LEU A 271 -11.87 -0.96 -7.28
N SER A 272 -11.93 -0.45 -6.07
CA SER A 272 -11.03 -0.83 -4.99
C SER A 272 -11.77 -1.07 -3.68
N TYR A 273 -11.13 -1.80 -2.78
CA TYR A 273 -11.62 -1.98 -1.42
C TYR A 273 -10.52 -1.70 -0.40
N SER A 274 -10.94 -1.38 0.81
CA SER A 274 -10.06 -1.38 1.97
C SER A 274 -10.75 -1.93 3.20
N VAL A 275 -9.95 -2.54 4.08
CA VAL A 275 -10.34 -3.06 5.38
C VAL A 275 -9.38 -2.48 6.40
N GLY A 276 -9.89 -1.75 7.38
CA GLY A 276 -9.05 -1.11 8.39
C GLY A 276 -9.72 -1.05 9.75
N LYS A 277 -8.94 -0.76 10.78
CA LYS A 277 -9.51 -0.41 12.08
C LYS A 277 -10.21 0.94 12.01
N PRO A 278 -11.21 1.19 12.86
CA PRO A 278 -11.82 2.51 12.93
C PRO A 278 -10.79 3.59 13.23
N ILE A 279 -10.79 4.65 12.45
CA ILE A 279 -9.90 5.80 12.60
C ILE A 279 -10.75 7.06 12.65
N LEU A 280 -10.39 7.96 13.54
CA LEU A 280 -10.84 9.33 13.55
C LEU A 280 -9.62 10.22 13.34
N TYR A 281 -9.76 11.26 12.55
CA TYR A 281 -8.70 12.22 12.28
C TYR A 281 -8.97 13.53 12.99
N MET A 282 -7.93 14.17 13.50
CA MET A 282 -7.99 15.56 13.94
C MET A 282 -7.33 16.44 12.87
N LYS A 283 -8.02 17.46 12.43
CA LYS A 283 -7.50 18.49 11.54
C LYS A 283 -7.75 19.86 12.16
N GLY A 284 -6.73 20.69 12.17
CA GLY A 284 -6.83 21.99 12.84
C GLY A 284 -5.63 22.89 12.58
N ASP A 285 -5.61 24.02 13.28
CA ASP A 285 -4.54 25.00 13.19
C ASP A 285 -3.16 24.40 13.54
N ALA A 286 -3.13 23.50 14.51
CA ALA A 286 -1.90 22.85 14.98
C ALA A 286 -1.20 21.98 13.89
N ASN A 287 -1.94 21.49 12.92
CA ASN A 287 -1.42 20.74 11.78
C ASN A 287 -1.71 21.44 10.44
N GLY A 288 -1.94 22.75 10.47
CA GLY A 288 -2.09 23.62 9.30
C GLY A 288 -3.33 23.34 8.45
N TRP A 289 -4.34 22.61 8.97
CA TRP A 289 -5.55 22.17 8.29
C TRP A 289 -5.33 21.21 7.09
N ASP A 290 -4.13 21.22 6.51
CA ASP A 290 -3.72 20.28 5.43
C ASP A 290 -3.23 18.96 6.02
N GLY A 291 -2.52 19.01 7.15
CA GLY A 291 -2.15 17.84 7.93
C GLY A 291 -3.32 17.23 8.68
N TYR A 292 -3.05 16.15 9.38
CA TYR A 292 -4.00 15.47 10.26
C TYR A 292 -3.27 14.63 11.30
N ASP A 293 -3.87 14.47 12.47
CA ASP A 293 -3.43 13.52 13.48
C ASP A 293 -4.43 12.38 13.60
N TYR A 294 -3.96 11.23 14.04
CA TYR A 294 -4.75 10.01 14.13
C TYR A 294 -5.31 9.81 15.53
N LEU A 295 -6.56 9.34 15.58
CA LEU A 295 -7.13 8.70 16.74
C LEU A 295 -7.62 7.32 16.30
N SER A 296 -7.22 6.27 16.98
CA SER A 296 -7.65 4.90 16.69
C SER A 296 -8.67 4.43 17.73
N GLY A 297 -9.58 3.59 17.30
CA GLY A 297 -10.61 2.99 18.14
C GLY A 297 -10.84 1.52 17.79
N GLU A 298 -11.28 0.74 18.76
CA GLU A 298 -11.60 -0.68 18.53
C GLU A 298 -13.05 -0.89 18.16
N ASP A 299 -13.95 -0.01 18.62
CA ASP A 299 -15.40 -0.15 18.47
C ASP A 299 -16.01 0.84 17.47
N GLY A 300 -15.21 1.77 16.93
CA GLY A 300 -15.68 2.82 16.04
C GLY A 300 -16.57 3.87 16.73
N VAL A 301 -16.49 3.96 18.05
CA VAL A 301 -17.21 4.93 18.89
C VAL A 301 -16.23 5.66 19.79
N LYS A 302 -15.33 4.93 20.45
CA LYS A 302 -14.31 5.47 21.31
C LYS A 302 -12.96 5.45 20.60
N PHE A 303 -12.26 6.59 20.66
CA PHE A 303 -11.00 6.77 19.96
C PHE A 303 -9.99 7.43 20.88
N THR A 304 -8.73 7.02 20.78
CA THR A 304 -7.59 7.60 21.48
C THR A 304 -6.49 7.96 20.51
N GLY A 305 -5.89 9.12 20.67
CA GLY A 305 -4.72 9.56 19.91
C GLY A 305 -3.83 10.48 20.70
N PHE A 306 -2.63 10.75 20.20
CA PHE A 306 -1.64 11.62 20.83
C PHE A 306 -1.25 12.72 19.86
N MET A 307 -1.45 13.98 20.24
CA MET A 307 -1.28 15.09 19.33
C MET A 307 -1.03 16.41 20.03
N TYR A 308 -0.48 17.36 19.28
CA TYR A 308 -0.39 18.75 19.73
C TYR A 308 -1.68 19.49 19.40
N LEU A 309 -2.21 20.21 20.37
CA LEU A 309 -3.38 21.07 20.22
C LEU A 309 -3.05 22.51 20.63
N ASN A 310 -3.72 23.47 19.99
CA ASN A 310 -3.71 24.88 20.37
C ASN A 310 -5.14 25.46 20.40
N GLN A 311 -5.27 26.71 20.81
CA GLN A 311 -6.56 27.39 21.00
C GLN A 311 -7.12 28.00 19.70
N ASN A 312 -6.49 27.81 18.55
CA ASN A 312 -6.96 28.38 17.26
C ASN A 312 -8.01 27.48 16.55
N GLY A 313 -8.28 26.32 17.14
CA GLY A 313 -9.39 25.45 16.75
C GLY A 313 -9.03 24.27 15.86
N PHE A 314 -9.88 23.25 15.93
CA PHE A 314 -9.78 22.01 15.16
C PHE A 314 -11.16 21.37 14.96
N LYS A 315 -11.21 20.32 14.15
CA LYS A 315 -12.36 19.41 14.00
C LYS A 315 -11.88 17.97 14.02
N PHE A 316 -12.75 17.06 14.44
CA PHE A 316 -12.57 15.64 14.14
C PHE A 316 -13.24 15.31 12.81
N THR A 317 -12.75 14.30 12.11
CA THR A 317 -13.33 13.82 10.84
C THR A 317 -13.08 12.34 10.63
N THR A 318 -13.99 11.66 9.93
CA THR A 318 -13.86 10.23 9.61
C THR A 318 -12.99 9.96 8.37
N ALA A 319 -12.56 11.02 7.65
CA ALA A 319 -11.66 10.90 6.51
C ALA A 319 -10.60 12.01 6.53
N SER A 320 -9.38 11.71 6.13
CA SER A 320 -8.25 12.64 6.15
C SER A 320 -8.35 13.78 5.13
N ASP A 321 -9.16 13.61 4.09
CA ASP A 321 -9.35 14.53 2.97
C ASP A 321 -10.66 15.35 3.03
N TRP A 322 -11.32 15.38 4.18
CA TRP A 322 -12.63 16.02 4.39
C TRP A 322 -13.82 15.39 3.67
N SER A 323 -13.67 14.28 2.99
CA SER A 323 -14.78 13.57 2.33
C SER A 323 -15.71 12.85 3.33
N GLY A 324 -15.24 12.65 4.57
CA GLY A 324 -16.01 12.00 5.63
C GLY A 324 -16.85 12.95 6.48
N THR A 325 -17.48 12.40 7.52
CA THR A 325 -18.23 13.18 8.50
C THR A 325 -17.28 14.01 9.36
N GLY A 326 -17.42 15.34 9.31
CA GLY A 326 -16.71 16.27 10.17
C GLY A 326 -17.50 16.54 11.48
N TYR A 327 -16.78 16.64 12.61
CA TYR A 327 -17.33 16.94 13.92
C TYR A 327 -16.71 18.25 14.43
N GLY A 328 -17.49 19.31 14.44
CA GLY A 328 -17.11 20.62 15.01
C GLY A 328 -17.51 20.76 16.47
N ALA A 329 -17.65 22.01 16.92
CA ALA A 329 -18.04 22.34 18.29
C ALA A 329 -19.33 21.59 18.69
N ASN A 330 -19.35 21.03 19.90
CA ASN A 330 -20.43 20.18 20.42
C ASN A 330 -20.72 18.96 19.54
N PHE A 331 -19.72 18.49 18.80
CA PHE A 331 -19.83 17.37 17.85
C PHE A 331 -20.93 17.61 16.76
N ASN A 332 -21.16 18.89 16.44
CA ASN A 332 -22.05 19.26 15.33
C ASN A 332 -21.44 18.81 14.00
N THR A 333 -22.24 18.12 13.19
CA THR A 333 -21.84 17.57 11.88
C THR A 333 -22.26 18.43 10.68
N ALA A 334 -22.85 19.61 10.91
CA ALA A 334 -23.15 20.53 9.81
C ALA A 334 -21.88 20.97 9.08
N PRO A 335 -21.91 21.15 7.75
CA PRO A 335 -20.71 21.57 6.98
C PRO A 335 -20.09 22.87 7.49
N ASP A 336 -20.89 23.79 8.01
CA ASP A 336 -20.50 25.09 8.58
C ASP A 336 -20.32 25.07 10.09
N ALA A 337 -20.30 23.90 10.74
CA ALA A 337 -20.11 23.79 12.18
C ALA A 337 -18.83 24.53 12.62
N ALA A 338 -18.94 25.29 13.72
CA ALA A 338 -17.80 25.99 14.31
C ALA A 338 -16.70 24.99 14.71
N ASN A 339 -15.47 25.47 14.76
CA ASN A 339 -14.35 24.64 15.23
C ASN A 339 -14.47 24.35 16.74
N ILE A 340 -13.96 23.22 17.17
CA ILE A 340 -13.71 22.93 18.58
C ILE A 340 -12.52 23.79 19.01
N VAL A 341 -12.66 24.49 20.14
CA VAL A 341 -11.59 25.30 20.71
C VAL A 341 -11.38 24.84 22.15
N ILE A 342 -10.13 24.45 22.46
CA ILE A 342 -9.77 24.07 23.84
C ILE A 342 -9.56 25.29 24.72
N THR A 343 -9.82 25.13 26.00
CA THR A 343 -9.54 26.14 27.05
C THR A 343 -8.19 25.90 27.73
N GLU A 344 -7.67 24.69 27.62
CA GLU A 344 -6.38 24.26 28.12
C GLU A 344 -5.23 24.96 27.34
N PRO A 345 -4.05 25.11 27.96
CA PRO A 345 -2.87 25.65 27.27
C PRO A 345 -2.55 24.90 25.99
N ALA A 346 -1.91 25.57 25.03
CA ALA A 346 -1.34 24.88 23.88
C ALA A 346 -0.28 23.86 24.35
N GLY A 347 -0.36 22.63 23.88
CA GLY A 347 0.50 21.54 24.34
C GLY A 347 0.25 20.21 23.65
N TYR A 348 1.02 19.21 24.04
CA TYR A 348 0.84 17.83 23.58
C TYR A 348 -0.09 17.09 24.54
N TYR A 349 -1.03 16.33 23.98
CA TYR A 349 -2.10 15.69 24.76
C TYR A 349 -2.33 14.26 24.28
N GLN A 350 -2.69 13.37 25.23
CA GLN A 350 -3.55 12.26 24.88
C GLN A 350 -4.97 12.81 24.75
N VAL A 351 -5.61 12.50 23.65
CA VAL A 351 -6.99 12.92 23.33
C VAL A 351 -7.85 11.67 23.27
N ASP A 352 -8.82 11.57 24.16
CA ASP A 352 -9.83 10.52 24.14
C ASP A 352 -11.16 11.09 23.69
N VAL A 353 -11.79 10.49 22.69
CA VAL A 353 -13.06 10.92 22.09
C VAL A 353 -14.11 9.82 22.26
N ASP A 354 -15.31 10.19 22.69
CA ASP A 354 -16.50 9.32 22.67
C ASP A 354 -17.58 9.94 21.77
N LEU A 355 -17.78 9.35 20.59
CA LEU A 355 -18.77 9.85 19.62
C LEU A 355 -20.22 9.59 20.07
N SER A 356 -20.48 8.60 20.93
CA SER A 356 -21.82 8.32 21.43
C SER A 356 -22.27 9.36 22.49
N GLU A 357 -21.35 9.69 23.38
CA GLU A 357 -21.57 10.72 24.41
C GLU A 357 -21.31 12.13 23.89
N LYS A 358 -20.71 12.26 22.70
CA LYS A 358 -20.30 13.53 22.09
C LYS A 358 -19.38 14.34 23.02
N THR A 359 -18.37 13.67 23.53
CA THR A 359 -17.39 14.24 24.47
C THR A 359 -15.97 13.93 24.02
N TYR A 360 -15.03 14.74 24.52
CA TYR A 360 -13.61 14.44 24.47
C TYR A 360 -12.94 14.83 25.78
N THR A 361 -11.83 14.19 26.11
CA THR A 361 -10.98 14.51 27.25
C THR A 361 -9.54 14.71 26.82
N LEU A 362 -8.82 15.58 27.52
CA LEU A 362 -7.42 15.92 27.27
C LEU A 362 -6.58 15.54 28.48
N THR A 363 -5.62 14.64 28.33
CA THR A 363 -4.61 14.35 29.35
C THR A 363 -3.28 14.97 28.91
N PRO A 364 -2.73 15.94 29.67
CA PRO A 364 -1.50 16.61 29.24
C PRO A 364 -0.30 15.68 29.24
N ILE A 365 0.54 15.81 28.20
CA ILE A 365 1.84 15.15 28.09
C ILE A 365 2.89 16.25 28.07
N THR A 366 3.60 16.39 29.19
CA THR A 366 4.59 17.45 29.39
C THR A 366 5.99 17.03 28.98
N SER A 367 6.26 15.73 28.98
CA SER A 367 7.52 15.11 28.51
C SER A 367 7.27 13.75 27.90
N ILE A 368 8.13 13.36 26.96
CA ILE A 368 8.34 11.97 26.57
C ILE A 368 9.83 11.73 26.61
N GLY A 369 10.23 10.62 27.23
CA GLY A 369 11.62 10.23 27.38
C GLY A 369 11.92 8.79 27.01
N ILE A 370 13.21 8.52 26.84
CA ILE A 370 13.75 7.20 26.56
C ILE A 370 14.31 6.64 27.88
N ILE A 371 13.86 5.44 28.23
CA ILE A 371 14.30 4.72 29.41
C ILE A 371 14.65 3.28 29.03
N GLY A 372 15.55 2.63 29.75
CA GLY A 372 15.88 1.22 29.50
C GLY A 372 17.34 0.89 29.77
N SER A 373 17.67 -0.39 29.80
CA SER A 373 19.04 -0.86 30.09
C SER A 373 20.08 -0.33 29.12
N ALA A 374 19.69 0.05 27.92
CA ALA A 374 20.56 0.65 26.91
C ALA A 374 20.69 2.17 27.05
N SER A 375 19.75 2.83 27.75
CA SER A 375 19.77 4.28 27.98
C SER A 375 20.88 4.69 28.96
N PRO A 376 21.44 5.90 28.86
CA PRO A 376 22.47 6.40 29.77
C PRO A 376 22.13 6.28 31.27
N ASN A 377 20.86 6.44 31.59
CA ASN A 377 20.35 6.41 32.97
C ASN A 377 19.75 5.04 33.37
N GLY A 378 19.84 4.05 32.49
CA GLY A 378 19.22 2.74 32.73
C GLY A 378 17.70 2.83 32.86
N TRP A 379 17.16 2.08 33.81
CA TRP A 379 15.73 2.10 34.16
C TRP A 379 15.39 3.11 35.29
N ASP A 380 16.36 3.90 35.74
CA ASP A 380 16.20 4.81 36.90
C ASP A 380 15.52 6.12 36.50
N SER A 381 15.90 6.69 35.36
CA SER A 381 15.29 7.93 34.84
C SER A 381 15.36 8.03 33.33
N ASP A 382 14.50 8.85 32.77
CA ASP A 382 14.41 9.06 31.34
C ASP A 382 15.53 9.97 30.82
N VAL A 383 15.78 9.86 29.52
CA VAL A 383 16.43 10.89 28.73
C VAL A 383 15.34 11.57 27.91
N ASP A 384 15.04 12.81 28.23
CA ASP A 384 13.98 13.56 27.60
C ASP A 384 14.20 13.75 26.10
N MET A 385 13.10 13.68 25.35
CA MET A 385 13.02 14.01 23.93
C MET A 385 12.44 15.43 23.77
N THR A 386 12.73 16.05 22.65
CA THR A 386 12.17 17.37 22.29
C THR A 386 11.05 17.19 21.27
N TYR A 387 9.90 17.83 21.51
CA TYR A 387 8.81 17.83 20.53
C TYR A 387 9.17 18.72 19.34
N VAL A 388 9.00 18.19 18.13
CA VAL A 388 9.13 18.91 16.85
C VAL A 388 7.73 19.01 16.24
N PRO A 389 7.17 20.23 16.14
CA PRO A 389 5.82 20.40 15.63
C PRO A 389 5.72 20.09 14.14
N TYR A 390 4.50 19.92 13.67
CA TYR A 390 4.18 19.82 12.26
C TYR A 390 4.82 20.96 11.45
N ASN A 391 5.40 20.59 10.30
CA ASN A 391 5.95 21.54 9.37
C ASN A 391 5.55 21.16 7.94
N LYS A 392 4.71 21.98 7.32
CA LYS A 392 4.23 21.78 5.94
C LYS A 392 5.34 21.70 4.89
N ASP A 393 6.48 22.35 5.14
CA ASP A 393 7.58 22.41 4.18
C ASP A 393 8.41 21.12 4.14
N THR A 394 8.37 20.32 5.22
CA THR A 394 9.07 19.03 5.31
C THR A 394 8.25 17.85 4.77
N LYS A 395 6.98 18.07 4.40
CA LYS A 395 6.01 17.02 4.06
C LYS A 395 5.80 15.96 5.15
N GLU A 396 6.27 16.19 6.36
CA GLU A 396 5.91 15.38 7.51
C GLU A 396 4.50 15.76 7.91
N VAL A 397 3.58 14.78 7.86
CA VAL A 397 2.14 14.99 8.03
C VAL A 397 1.79 15.45 9.45
N ASN A 398 2.61 15.06 10.44
CA ASN A 398 2.38 15.30 11.87
C ASN A 398 3.70 15.60 12.58
N GLY A 399 3.61 16.19 13.80
CA GLY A 399 4.76 16.37 14.66
C GLY A 399 5.31 15.04 15.21
N TYR A 400 6.51 15.12 15.76
CA TYR A 400 7.21 13.97 16.37
C TYR A 400 8.09 14.42 17.55
N TRP A 401 8.53 13.47 18.33
CA TRP A 401 9.51 13.70 19.40
C TRP A 401 10.89 13.24 18.94
N GLU A 402 11.95 13.99 19.26
CA GLU A 402 13.31 13.60 18.87
C GLU A 402 14.32 13.78 19.98
N VAL A 403 15.35 12.94 19.96
CA VAL A 403 16.62 13.16 20.65
C VAL A 403 17.75 12.93 19.67
N LYS A 404 18.74 13.80 19.71
CA LYS A 404 19.91 13.72 18.81
C LYS A 404 21.17 13.35 19.57
N ASN A 405 22.04 12.55 18.92
CA ASN A 405 23.34 12.15 19.44
C ASN A 405 23.25 11.42 20.80
N ILE A 406 22.20 10.66 21.06
CA ILE A 406 22.15 9.82 22.26
C ILE A 406 23.07 8.62 22.08
N THR A 407 23.90 8.35 23.08
CA THR A 407 24.75 7.14 23.11
C THR A 407 24.01 6.04 23.88
N LEU A 408 23.71 4.96 23.21
CA LEU A 408 23.08 3.77 23.78
C LEU A 408 24.11 2.65 23.95
N SER A 409 23.96 1.88 25.00
CA SER A 409 24.63 0.57 25.17
C SER A 409 23.82 -0.49 24.38
N ALA A 410 24.37 -1.69 24.19
CA ALA A 410 23.58 -2.83 23.77
C ALA A 410 22.62 -3.22 24.89
N GLY A 411 21.34 -3.35 24.58
CA GLY A 411 20.30 -3.63 25.57
C GLY A 411 18.91 -3.26 25.08
N GLU A 412 18.07 -2.81 25.96
CA GLU A 412 16.65 -2.53 25.69
C GLU A 412 16.33 -1.07 26.01
N ILE A 413 15.41 -0.50 25.22
CA ILE A 413 14.81 0.80 25.46
C ILE A 413 13.28 0.71 25.42
N LYS A 414 12.63 1.71 26.00
CA LYS A 414 11.21 1.98 25.92
C LYS A 414 10.97 3.47 25.98
N PHE A 415 9.84 3.94 25.50
CA PHE A 415 9.44 5.34 25.63
C PHE A 415 8.33 5.45 26.67
N ARG A 416 8.32 6.51 27.48
CA ARG A 416 7.20 6.81 28.36
C ARG A 416 6.94 8.31 28.47
N ALA A 417 5.71 8.66 28.83
CA ALA A 417 5.29 10.04 29.03
C ALA A 417 5.35 10.44 30.51
N ASN A 418 5.65 11.70 30.77
CA ASN A 418 5.51 12.34 32.09
C ASN A 418 6.34 11.61 33.20
N ASP A 419 7.43 10.94 32.86
CA ASP A 419 8.26 10.14 33.77
C ASP A 419 7.46 9.03 34.50
N ASP A 420 6.34 8.59 33.92
CA ASP A 420 5.41 7.62 34.51
C ASP A 420 5.12 6.47 33.52
N TRP A 421 4.75 5.31 34.06
CA TRP A 421 4.41 4.13 33.26
C TRP A 421 2.97 4.06 32.78
N ALA A 422 2.12 5.02 33.17
CA ALA A 422 0.71 5.05 32.74
C ALA A 422 0.57 5.13 31.21
N ILE A 423 1.48 5.85 30.56
CA ILE A 423 1.53 5.96 29.10
C ILE A 423 2.96 5.62 28.65
N SER A 424 3.11 4.51 27.96
CA SER A 424 4.43 4.10 27.45
C SER A 424 4.29 3.42 26.09
N TRP A 425 5.29 3.60 25.21
CA TRP A 425 5.35 2.98 23.88
C TRP A 425 6.48 1.96 23.83
N GLY A 426 6.16 0.79 23.28
CA GLY A 426 7.13 -0.30 23.04
C GLY A 426 6.62 -1.22 21.94
N GLY A 427 7.34 -2.28 21.62
CA GLY A 427 7.01 -3.22 20.55
C GLY A 427 7.97 -3.12 19.36
N GLU A 428 7.47 -3.37 18.15
CA GLU A 428 8.26 -3.29 16.93
C GLU A 428 8.44 -1.82 16.51
N LEU A 429 9.61 -1.47 15.94
CA LEU A 429 9.97 -0.09 15.61
C LEU A 429 8.97 0.61 14.67
N ASP A 430 8.39 -0.13 13.74
CA ASP A 430 7.42 0.36 12.76
C ASP A 430 5.97 0.26 13.24
N ASN A 431 5.73 -0.38 14.39
CA ASN A 431 4.40 -0.57 14.98
C ASN A 431 4.49 -0.61 16.51
N LEU A 432 4.71 0.56 17.11
CA LEU A 432 4.70 0.70 18.56
C LEU A 432 3.28 0.66 19.11
N THR A 433 3.15 0.15 20.33
CA THR A 433 1.87 0.08 21.03
C THR A 433 1.98 0.62 22.46
N THR A 434 0.90 1.24 22.92
CA THR A 434 0.71 1.61 24.33
C THR A 434 0.05 0.48 25.12
N LYS A 435 -0.39 -0.60 24.47
CA LYS A 435 -1.08 -1.76 25.06
C LYS A 435 -0.10 -2.86 25.41
N ASN A 436 0.69 -2.67 26.47
CA ASN A 436 1.69 -3.63 26.95
C ASN A 436 2.77 -3.97 25.90
N GLY A 437 3.18 -3.00 25.06
CA GLY A 437 4.28 -3.19 24.12
C GLY A 437 5.54 -3.65 24.81
N GLY A 438 6.24 -4.62 24.22
CA GLY A 438 7.53 -5.14 24.73
C GLY A 438 8.64 -4.09 24.65
N ASN A 439 9.75 -4.34 25.31
CA ASN A 439 10.93 -3.50 25.19
C ASN A 439 11.54 -3.64 23.79
N ILE A 440 12.18 -2.58 23.30
CA ILE A 440 12.83 -2.51 21.99
C ILE A 440 14.32 -2.83 22.18
N THR A 441 14.81 -3.88 21.54
CA THR A 441 16.22 -4.24 21.58
C THR A 441 17.03 -3.34 20.65
N VAL A 442 18.15 -2.79 21.16
CA VAL A 442 19.05 -1.93 20.40
C VAL A 442 20.50 -2.37 20.54
N GLU A 443 21.31 -2.12 19.51
CA GLU A 443 22.75 -2.30 19.55
C GLU A 443 23.43 -1.06 20.16
N ALA A 444 24.66 -1.25 20.68
CA ALA A 444 25.47 -0.13 21.12
C ALA A 444 25.80 0.82 19.96
N GLY A 445 25.72 2.11 20.22
CA GLY A 445 26.03 3.14 19.24
C GLY A 445 25.50 4.52 19.62
N THR A 446 25.82 5.51 18.80
CA THR A 446 25.25 6.85 18.90
C THR A 446 24.15 6.98 17.87
N TYR A 447 23.00 7.49 18.30
CA TYR A 447 21.77 7.54 17.48
C TYR A 447 21.14 8.93 17.48
N ASP A 448 20.51 9.25 16.36
CA ASP A 448 19.38 10.19 16.33
C ASP A 448 18.09 9.36 16.33
N ILE A 449 17.18 9.67 17.24
CA ILE A 449 15.94 8.90 17.43
C ILE A 449 14.75 9.83 17.25
N LYS A 450 13.80 9.40 16.40
CA LYS A 450 12.50 10.05 16.25
C LYS A 450 11.39 9.10 16.72
N LEU A 451 10.54 9.57 17.57
CA LEU A 451 9.32 8.89 18.01
C LEU A 451 8.11 9.60 17.44
N TYR A 452 7.35 8.91 16.66
CA TYR A 452 6.02 9.29 16.20
C TYR A 452 5.00 8.67 17.17
N ALA A 453 4.75 9.37 18.28
CA ALA A 453 3.87 8.91 19.34
C ALA A 453 2.40 9.16 18.97
N TRP A 454 1.98 8.61 17.82
CA TRP A 454 0.63 8.76 17.28
C TRP A 454 -0.34 7.74 17.92
N ALA A 455 -1.50 7.57 17.33
CA ALA A 455 -2.47 6.59 17.80
C ALA A 455 -1.98 5.13 17.62
N GLU A 456 -2.63 4.22 18.30
CA GLU A 456 -2.42 2.77 18.16
C GLU A 456 -2.54 2.32 16.70
N GLY A 457 -1.58 1.52 16.23
CA GLY A 457 -1.46 1.10 14.84
C GLY A 457 -0.77 2.10 13.91
N PHE A 458 -0.38 3.28 14.41
CA PHE A 458 0.32 4.33 13.66
C PHE A 458 1.61 4.79 14.35
N ALA A 459 1.76 4.51 15.65
CA ALA A 459 2.94 4.89 16.40
C ALA A 459 4.17 4.10 15.93
N LYS A 460 5.29 4.80 15.74
CA LYS A 460 6.54 4.20 15.25
C LYS A 460 7.76 4.95 15.76
N CYS A 461 8.91 4.30 15.68
CA CYS A 461 10.19 4.89 16.02
C CYS A 461 11.19 4.70 14.87
N VAL A 462 12.00 5.72 14.62
CA VAL A 462 13.10 5.66 13.66
C VAL A 462 14.41 5.87 14.41
N LEU A 463 15.28 4.86 14.36
CA LEU A 463 16.63 4.89 14.91
C LEU A 463 17.62 5.12 13.76
N THR A 464 18.32 6.24 13.78
CA THR A 464 19.39 6.53 12.81
C THR A 464 20.73 6.46 13.51
N LYS A 465 21.48 5.36 13.26
CA LYS A 465 22.83 5.17 13.80
C LYS A 465 23.83 6.06 13.05
N LYS A 466 24.74 6.70 13.80
CA LYS A 466 25.80 7.57 13.26
C LYS A 466 27.10 6.85 13.03
#